data_c0d370a0fc8bc16f9a932b37b481e300
#
_entry.id   c0d370a0fc8bc16f9a932b37b481e300
#
_cell.length_a   1.000
_cell.length_b   1.000
_cell.length_c   1.000
_cell.angle_alpha   90.00
_cell.angle_beta   90.00
_cell.angle_gamma   90.00
#
_symmetry.space_group_name_H-M   'P 1'
#
loop_
_entity.id
_entity.type
_entity.pdbx_description
1 polymer ?
#
loop_
_entity_poly.entity_id
_entity_poly.type
_entity_poly.pdbx_seq_one_letter_code
_entity_poly.pdbx_strand_id
1 'polypeptide(L)'
;MMLTPLAQILEQSESVEVELSLIDAFPEHPFRVQADEDMERLIGSIQESGVMVPVILRRKKDGRYQTVAGHRRCFACRQLFMERIPAVIKELSDEEAVLWMVESNVQRTGILPSEKAKAYRMKMDALAKQGERKDLRYSSTSRQSVGRWQKETAEQIGTGSGDSGRKVQRYLRLNHLHPGLLEKVDEKKMPFLSGVELSYLRAEQQEEVFRYLTEHPCSVAVAQAKRLRELGEDSRFSQSLIAQVLQKKTEEKGKLRKNPEKEPFSEYFPSHYSREKRRSIMEALLKKWKKGEIQL
;
A
#
# COMPACT_ATOMS: atom_id res chain seq x y z
N MET A 1 3.29 13.78 -17.46
CA MET A 1 4.38 14.64 -17.03
C MET A 1 5.04 13.95 -15.86
N MET A 2 6.29 13.45 -16.01
CA MET A 2 7.02 12.85 -14.86
C MET A 2 7.38 14.00 -13.94
N LEU A 3 6.96 13.91 -12.66
CA LEU A 3 7.40 14.86 -11.65
C LEU A 3 8.91 14.71 -11.47
N THR A 4 9.62 15.80 -11.50
CA THR A 4 11.07 15.82 -11.26
C THR A 4 11.35 15.21 -9.88
N PRO A 5 12.32 14.29 -9.74
CA PRO A 5 12.63 13.70 -8.44
C PRO A 5 12.90 14.76 -7.38
N LEU A 6 12.36 14.56 -6.18
CA LEU A 6 12.47 15.50 -5.05
C LEU A 6 13.91 15.98 -4.80
N ALA A 7 14.89 15.08 -4.99
CA ALA A 7 16.31 15.38 -4.85
C ALA A 7 16.78 16.47 -5.82
N GLN A 8 16.40 16.39 -7.11
CA GLN A 8 16.78 17.40 -8.11
C GLN A 8 16.18 18.78 -7.83
N ILE A 9 14.99 18.80 -7.22
CA ILE A 9 14.31 20.07 -6.89
C ILE A 9 14.99 20.74 -5.70
N LEU A 10 15.43 19.97 -4.72
CA LEU A 10 16.15 20.48 -3.56
C LEU A 10 17.53 21.01 -3.94
N GLU A 11 18.21 20.38 -4.90
CA GLU A 11 19.51 20.82 -5.42
C GLU A 11 19.44 22.12 -6.26
N GLN A 12 18.31 22.35 -6.94
CA GLN A 12 18.14 23.46 -7.87
C GLN A 12 17.39 24.65 -7.30
N SER A 13 16.95 24.61 -6.04
CA SER A 13 16.11 25.64 -5.43
C SER A 13 16.79 26.25 -4.22
N GLU A 14 16.77 27.57 -4.14
CA GLU A 14 17.21 28.28 -2.92
C GLU A 14 16.26 27.97 -1.77
N SER A 15 16.83 27.65 -0.61
CA SER A 15 16.09 27.49 0.62
C SER A 15 16.00 28.83 1.36
N VAL A 16 14.85 29.09 1.95
CA VAL A 16 14.58 30.28 2.78
C VAL A 16 14.13 29.86 4.17
N GLU A 17 14.43 30.68 5.17
CA GLU A 17 13.96 30.46 6.54
C GLU A 17 12.50 30.91 6.68
N VAL A 18 11.60 29.99 7.03
CA VAL A 18 10.16 30.24 7.19
C VAL A 18 9.77 30.02 8.64
N GLU A 19 8.98 30.93 9.21
CA GLU A 19 8.44 30.80 10.57
C GLU A 19 7.47 29.61 10.67
N LEU A 20 7.69 28.73 11.64
CA LEU A 20 6.86 27.54 11.89
C LEU A 20 5.41 27.89 12.24
N SER A 21 5.17 29.07 12.80
CA SER A 21 3.83 29.62 13.09
C SER A 21 3.01 29.88 11.81
N LEU A 22 3.65 30.14 10.67
CA LEU A 22 3.02 30.38 9.38
C LEU A 22 2.80 29.11 8.57
N ILE A 23 3.27 27.94 9.06
CA ILE A 23 3.22 26.68 8.33
C ILE A 23 2.05 25.85 8.83
N ASP A 24 1.10 25.58 7.94
CA ASP A 24 -0.02 24.68 8.18
C ASP A 24 0.32 23.24 7.76
N ALA A 25 -0.27 22.27 8.46
CA ALA A 25 -0.21 20.88 8.04
C ALA A 25 -1.03 20.67 6.75
N PHE A 26 -0.69 19.61 6.00
CA PHE A 26 -1.49 19.20 4.85
C PHE A 26 -2.85 18.64 5.33
N PRO A 27 -3.99 19.13 4.81
CA PRO A 27 -5.30 18.63 5.19
C PRO A 27 -5.40 17.14 4.89
N GLU A 28 -6.04 16.39 5.80
CA GLU A 28 -6.26 14.94 5.64
C GLU A 28 -4.99 14.14 5.28
N HIS A 29 -3.83 14.60 5.73
CA HIS A 29 -2.55 13.93 5.46
C HIS A 29 -2.66 12.41 5.75
N PRO A 30 -2.44 11.53 4.75
CA PRO A 30 -2.73 10.10 4.90
C PRO A 30 -1.71 9.38 5.78
N PHE A 31 -0.50 9.89 5.88
CA PHE A 31 0.61 9.26 6.61
C PHE A 31 0.68 9.80 8.03
N ARG A 32 0.66 8.90 9.02
CA ARG A 32 0.71 9.27 10.44
C ARG A 32 2.08 9.86 10.77
N VAL A 33 2.07 10.98 11.49
CA VAL A 33 3.25 11.53 12.15
C VAL A 33 3.15 11.12 13.61
N GLN A 34 3.89 10.08 14.01
CA GLN A 34 3.85 9.52 15.35
C GLN A 34 5.17 9.82 16.07
N ALA A 35 5.09 9.95 17.41
CA ALA A 35 6.23 9.98 18.29
C ALA A 35 6.73 8.54 18.50
N ASP A 36 7.47 8.03 17.53
CA ASP A 36 8.13 6.71 17.54
C ASP A 36 9.64 6.88 17.72
N GLU A 37 10.37 5.79 17.92
CA GLU A 37 11.84 5.81 18.05
C GLU A 37 12.53 6.50 16.86
N ASP A 38 11.97 6.38 15.65
CA ASP A 38 12.50 7.07 14.47
C ASP A 38 12.26 8.59 14.55
N MET A 39 11.23 9.04 15.24
CA MET A 39 10.99 10.45 15.50
C MET A 39 11.96 10.98 16.57
N GLU A 40 12.20 10.22 17.62
CA GLU A 40 13.17 10.59 18.66
C GLU A 40 14.59 10.74 18.07
N ARG A 41 14.99 9.80 17.21
CA ARG A 41 16.27 9.91 16.47
C ARG A 41 16.32 11.13 15.55
N LEU A 42 15.20 11.46 14.88
CA LEU A 42 15.12 12.65 14.04
C LEU A 42 15.21 13.93 14.86
N ILE A 43 14.56 13.99 16.03
CA ILE A 43 14.62 15.13 16.94
C ILE A 43 16.06 15.32 17.43
N GLY A 44 16.73 14.25 17.88
CA GLY A 44 18.14 14.31 18.29
C GLY A 44 19.06 14.80 17.17
N SER A 45 18.91 14.27 15.96
CA SER A 45 19.70 14.72 14.80
C SER A 45 19.48 16.21 14.47
N ILE A 46 18.23 16.68 14.54
CA ILE A 46 17.92 18.10 14.29
C ILE A 46 18.49 18.98 15.41
N GLN A 47 18.47 18.53 16.65
CA GLN A 47 19.05 19.25 17.78
C GLN A 47 20.58 19.41 17.65
N GLU A 48 21.26 18.39 17.16
CA GLU A 48 22.72 18.40 16.99
C GLU A 48 23.20 19.14 15.74
N SER A 49 22.54 18.92 14.61
CA SER A 49 23.02 19.33 13.27
C SER A 49 22.09 20.30 12.55
N GLY A 50 20.97 20.68 13.16
CA GLY A 50 19.93 21.45 12.49
C GLY A 50 19.17 20.67 11.42
N VAL A 51 18.35 21.34 10.65
CA VAL A 51 17.58 20.75 9.55
C VAL A 51 18.43 20.76 8.27
N MET A 52 19.15 19.68 8.01
CA MET A 52 20.06 19.58 6.86
C MET A 52 19.33 19.56 5.50
N VAL A 53 18.13 19.00 5.44
CA VAL A 53 17.33 18.93 4.21
C VAL A 53 16.09 19.80 4.37
N PRO A 54 15.91 20.88 3.57
CA PRO A 54 14.79 21.79 3.72
C PRO A 54 13.45 21.08 3.49
N VAL A 55 12.38 21.57 4.12
CA VAL A 55 11.01 21.13 3.87
C VAL A 55 10.50 21.74 2.57
N ILE A 56 9.50 21.13 1.93
CA ILE A 56 8.84 21.71 0.76
C ILE A 56 7.49 22.26 1.19
N LEU A 57 7.31 23.53 0.92
CA LEU A 57 6.11 24.27 1.23
C LEU A 57 5.46 24.80 -0.05
N ARG A 58 4.15 24.92 -0.06
CA ARG A 58 3.43 25.73 -1.05
C ARG A 58 2.86 26.99 -0.40
N ARG A 59 2.81 28.09 -1.16
CA ARG A 59 2.16 29.30 -0.71
C ARG A 59 0.64 29.16 -0.82
N LYS A 60 -0.08 29.59 0.21
CA LYS A 60 -1.55 29.70 0.25
C LYS A 60 -1.98 31.11 -0.10
N LYS A 61 -3.25 31.27 -0.51
CA LYS A 61 -3.84 32.57 -0.86
C LYS A 61 -3.91 33.55 0.32
N ASP A 62 -3.95 33.04 1.54
CA ASP A 62 -3.97 33.81 2.79
C ASP A 62 -2.58 34.28 3.26
N GLY A 63 -1.54 34.05 2.45
CA GLY A 63 -0.16 34.40 2.78
C GLY A 63 0.56 33.40 3.67
N ARG A 64 -0.13 32.37 4.18
CA ARG A 64 0.47 31.27 4.93
C ARG A 64 1.06 30.23 4.01
N TYR A 65 1.70 29.24 4.58
CA TYR A 65 2.31 28.13 3.85
C TYR A 65 1.66 26.80 4.25
N GLN A 66 1.69 25.84 3.35
CA GLN A 66 1.24 24.48 3.59
C GLN A 66 2.38 23.50 3.35
N THR A 67 2.60 22.58 4.28
CA THR A 67 3.62 21.53 4.13
C THR A 67 3.22 20.56 3.04
N VAL A 68 4.06 20.39 2.02
CA VAL A 68 3.90 19.38 0.96
C VAL A 68 4.80 18.18 1.21
N ALA A 69 6.06 18.43 1.63
CA ALA A 69 6.97 17.37 2.05
C ALA A 69 7.78 17.80 3.28
N GLY A 70 8.06 16.84 4.18
CA GLY A 70 8.82 17.09 5.41
C GLY A 70 7.97 17.27 6.66
N HIS A 71 6.75 16.72 6.72
CA HIS A 71 5.85 16.80 7.89
C HIS A 71 6.52 16.35 9.19
N ARG A 72 7.34 15.28 9.17
CA ARG A 72 8.07 14.81 10.34
C ARG A 72 9.10 15.85 10.81
N ARG A 73 9.79 16.54 9.89
CA ARG A 73 10.73 17.62 10.22
C ARG A 73 10.03 18.82 10.84
N CYS A 74 8.91 19.25 10.26
CA CYS A 74 8.08 20.29 10.87
C CYS A 74 7.61 19.92 12.27
N PHE A 75 7.22 18.66 12.49
CA PHE A 75 6.82 18.17 13.80
C PHE A 75 7.99 18.18 14.77
N ALA A 76 9.15 17.65 14.40
CA ALA A 76 10.35 17.62 15.23
C ALA A 76 10.83 19.03 15.63
N CYS A 77 10.85 19.98 14.67
CA CYS A 77 11.22 21.37 14.96
C CYS A 77 10.23 22.04 15.93
N ARG A 78 8.92 21.74 15.86
CA ARG A 78 7.94 22.23 16.85
C ARG A 78 8.19 21.65 18.23
N GLN A 79 8.59 20.37 18.35
CA GLN A 79 8.96 19.76 19.64
C GLN A 79 10.21 20.39 20.24
N LEU A 80 11.14 20.86 19.40
CA LEU A 80 12.35 21.57 19.80
C LEU A 80 12.13 23.08 20.02
N PHE A 81 10.88 23.57 19.94
CA PHE A 81 10.53 24.99 20.07
C PHE A 81 11.34 25.91 19.14
N MET A 82 11.71 25.41 17.97
CA MET A 82 12.38 26.23 16.95
C MET A 82 11.38 27.24 16.35
N GLU A 83 11.83 28.44 16.12
CA GLU A 83 11.00 29.50 15.54
C GLU A 83 10.88 29.36 14.01
N ARG A 84 11.96 28.93 13.36
CA ARG A 84 12.09 28.87 11.89
C ARG A 84 12.58 27.51 11.42
N ILE A 85 12.32 27.23 10.15
CA ILE A 85 12.77 26.01 9.48
C ILE A 85 13.19 26.33 8.04
N PRO A 86 14.31 25.78 7.55
CA PRO A 86 14.68 25.93 6.15
C PRO A 86 13.67 25.24 5.24
N ALA A 87 13.19 25.98 4.24
CA ALA A 87 12.12 25.55 3.35
C ALA A 87 12.38 25.97 1.91
N VAL A 88 11.97 25.14 0.96
CA VAL A 88 11.82 25.47 -0.45
C VAL A 88 10.35 25.76 -0.73
N ILE A 89 10.05 26.96 -1.22
CA ILE A 89 8.69 27.37 -1.53
C ILE A 89 8.41 27.06 -3.01
N LYS A 90 7.29 26.38 -3.29
CA LYS A 90 6.81 26.08 -4.64
C LYS A 90 5.40 26.61 -4.83
N GLU A 91 5.16 27.15 -6.02
CA GLU A 91 3.80 27.50 -6.47
C GLU A 91 3.16 26.22 -7.05
N LEU A 92 2.21 25.65 -6.33
CA LEU A 92 1.54 24.40 -6.68
C LEU A 92 0.03 24.56 -6.55
N SER A 93 -0.72 24.03 -7.51
CA SER A 93 -2.16 23.84 -7.37
C SER A 93 -2.49 22.85 -6.27
N ASP A 94 -3.76 22.75 -5.89
CA ASP A 94 -4.20 21.76 -4.87
C ASP A 94 -3.92 20.32 -5.31
N GLU A 95 -4.15 20.05 -6.60
CA GLU A 95 -3.92 18.73 -7.18
C GLU A 95 -2.43 18.38 -7.25
N GLU A 96 -1.60 19.31 -7.69
CA GLU A 96 -0.15 19.12 -7.73
C GLU A 96 0.44 18.90 -6.34
N ALA A 97 -0.03 19.65 -5.34
CA ALA A 97 0.41 19.46 -3.96
C ALA A 97 0.05 18.07 -3.41
N VAL A 98 -1.15 17.54 -3.73
CA VAL A 98 -1.53 16.16 -3.39
C VAL A 98 -0.61 15.16 -4.06
N LEU A 99 -0.34 15.31 -5.37
CA LEU A 99 0.53 14.39 -6.11
C LEU A 99 1.94 14.36 -5.51
N TRP A 100 2.50 15.52 -5.23
CA TRP A 100 3.83 15.66 -4.62
C TRP A 100 3.90 15.05 -3.22
N MET A 101 2.90 15.34 -2.38
CA MET A 101 2.81 14.81 -1.02
C MET A 101 2.74 13.27 -1.04
N VAL A 102 1.92 12.68 -1.92
CA VAL A 102 1.80 11.23 -2.04
C VAL A 102 3.10 10.62 -2.56
N GLU A 103 3.68 11.15 -3.64
CA GLU A 103 4.91 10.61 -4.25
C GLU A 103 6.10 10.66 -3.31
N SER A 104 6.23 11.73 -2.52
CA SER A 104 7.32 11.86 -1.55
C SER A 104 7.27 10.84 -0.41
N ASN A 105 6.13 10.21 -0.19
CA ASN A 105 5.93 9.30 0.94
C ASN A 105 5.69 7.83 0.55
N VAL A 106 5.07 7.55 -0.61
CA VAL A 106 4.63 6.18 -0.97
C VAL A 106 5.79 5.18 -1.11
N GLN A 107 7.01 5.65 -1.34
CA GLN A 107 8.20 4.80 -1.44
C GLN A 107 8.85 4.47 -0.09
N ARG A 108 8.35 5.05 1.02
CA ARG A 108 8.89 4.76 2.36
C ARG A 108 8.60 3.31 2.77
N THR A 109 9.50 2.73 3.52
CA THR A 109 9.28 1.44 4.18
C THR A 109 8.33 1.59 5.37
N GLY A 110 7.55 0.57 5.67
CA GLY A 110 6.69 0.56 6.87
C GLY A 110 5.37 1.32 6.76
N ILE A 111 4.96 1.78 5.57
CA ILE A 111 3.65 2.41 5.38
C ILE A 111 2.54 1.41 5.66
N LEU A 112 1.56 1.82 6.48
CA LEU A 112 0.41 0.99 6.80
C LEU A 112 -0.52 0.81 5.59
N PRO A 113 -1.21 -0.33 5.47
CA PRO A 113 -2.21 -0.56 4.42
C PRO A 113 -3.28 0.54 4.34
N SER A 114 -3.76 1.04 5.48
CA SER A 114 -4.74 2.14 5.55
C SER A 114 -4.18 3.45 5.00
N GLU A 115 -2.95 3.79 5.35
CA GLU A 115 -2.28 5.00 4.87
C GLU A 115 -2.09 4.95 3.35
N LYS A 116 -1.64 3.79 2.85
CA LYS A 116 -1.44 3.59 1.41
C LYS A 116 -2.75 3.61 0.63
N ALA A 117 -3.82 3.04 1.20
CA ALA A 117 -5.16 3.10 0.64
C ALA A 117 -5.67 4.54 0.50
N LYS A 118 -5.52 5.34 1.57
CA LYS A 118 -5.92 6.75 1.60
C LYS A 118 -5.06 7.59 0.63
N ALA A 119 -3.75 7.39 0.61
CA ALA A 119 -2.83 8.06 -0.30
C ALA A 119 -3.18 7.81 -1.78
N TYR A 120 -3.45 6.55 -2.15
CA TYR A 120 -3.86 6.22 -3.52
C TYR A 120 -5.21 6.80 -3.88
N ARG A 121 -6.15 6.88 -2.93
CA ARG A 121 -7.43 7.55 -3.15
C ARG A 121 -7.24 9.03 -3.43
N MET A 122 -6.48 9.74 -2.61
CA MET A 122 -6.17 11.15 -2.81
C MET A 122 -5.49 11.40 -4.17
N LYS A 123 -4.53 10.54 -4.55
CA LYS A 123 -3.84 10.63 -5.86
C LYS A 123 -4.80 10.41 -7.02
N MET A 124 -5.71 9.43 -6.92
CA MET A 124 -6.74 9.14 -7.93
C MET A 124 -7.67 10.35 -8.11
N ASP A 125 -8.14 10.92 -7.00
CA ASP A 125 -9.06 12.07 -7.02
C ASP A 125 -8.37 13.33 -7.58
N ALA A 126 -7.09 13.57 -7.26
CA ALA A 126 -6.31 14.67 -7.83
C ALA A 126 -6.13 14.53 -9.35
N LEU A 127 -5.81 13.32 -9.85
CA LEU A 127 -5.68 13.05 -11.27
C LEU A 127 -7.01 13.21 -12.01
N ALA A 128 -8.15 12.82 -11.40
CA ALA A 128 -9.47 13.03 -11.97
C ALA A 128 -9.77 14.51 -12.16
N LYS A 129 -9.53 15.35 -11.15
CA LYS A 129 -9.73 16.81 -11.23
C LYS A 129 -8.83 17.48 -12.28
N GLN A 130 -7.59 17.00 -12.43
CA GLN A 130 -6.70 17.49 -13.50
C GLN A 130 -7.22 17.09 -14.89
N GLY A 131 -7.78 15.89 -15.04
CA GLY A 131 -8.42 15.42 -16.28
C GLY A 131 -9.64 16.26 -16.64
N GLU A 132 -10.56 16.49 -15.71
CA GLU A 132 -11.75 17.31 -15.93
C GLU A 132 -11.41 18.74 -16.40
N ARG A 133 -10.34 19.36 -15.88
CA ARG A 133 -9.87 20.69 -16.34
C ARG A 133 -9.34 20.67 -17.77
N LYS A 134 -8.81 19.52 -18.25
CA LYS A 134 -8.33 19.39 -19.63
C LYS A 134 -9.46 19.01 -20.60
N ASP A 135 -10.47 18.27 -20.11
CA ASP A 135 -11.53 17.69 -20.93
C ASP A 135 -12.85 18.49 -20.94
N LEU A 136 -12.86 19.77 -20.55
CA LEU A 136 -14.00 20.69 -20.74
C LEU A 136 -14.49 20.78 -22.22
N ARG A 137 -13.90 19.99 -23.12
CA ARG A 137 -14.25 19.88 -24.55
C ARG A 137 -14.93 18.58 -24.97
N TYR A 138 -15.07 17.56 -24.10
CA TYR A 138 -15.67 16.26 -24.46
C TYR A 138 -16.69 15.78 -23.43
N SER A 139 -17.97 16.09 -23.64
CA SER A 139 -19.07 15.53 -22.87
C SER A 139 -19.55 14.24 -23.50
N SER A 140 -19.08 13.11 -23.04
CA SER A 140 -19.85 11.84 -23.06
C SER A 140 -19.15 10.79 -22.17
N THR A 141 -19.48 10.78 -20.90
CA THR A 141 -19.00 9.78 -19.94
C THR A 141 -19.95 8.57 -19.91
N SER A 142 -19.66 7.56 -20.72
CA SER A 142 -20.32 6.26 -20.56
C SER A 142 -19.70 5.51 -19.36
N ARG A 143 -20.47 4.61 -18.67
CA ARG A 143 -19.95 3.79 -17.57
C ARG A 143 -18.69 2.98 -17.96
N GLN A 144 -18.56 2.60 -19.24
CA GLN A 144 -17.40 1.88 -19.77
C GLN A 144 -16.16 2.76 -19.85
N SER A 145 -16.30 4.04 -20.20
CA SER A 145 -15.16 5.00 -20.22
C SER A 145 -14.62 5.28 -18.83
N VAL A 146 -15.48 5.40 -17.82
CA VAL A 146 -15.08 5.59 -16.42
C VAL A 146 -14.31 4.38 -15.89
N GLY A 147 -14.78 3.16 -16.14
CA GLY A 147 -14.10 1.95 -15.70
C GLY A 147 -12.71 1.77 -16.35
N ARG A 148 -12.60 2.12 -17.64
CA ARG A 148 -11.32 2.09 -18.36
C ARG A 148 -10.34 3.11 -17.81
N TRP A 149 -10.79 4.36 -17.61
CA TRP A 149 -9.99 5.42 -17.02
C TRP A 149 -9.47 5.05 -15.63
N GLN A 150 -10.32 4.51 -14.75
CA GLN A 150 -9.92 4.05 -13.42
C GLN A 150 -8.83 2.98 -13.47
N LYS A 151 -8.90 2.07 -14.42
CA LYS A 151 -7.89 1.02 -14.60
C LYS A 151 -6.56 1.59 -15.09
N GLU A 152 -6.60 2.42 -16.14
CA GLU A 152 -5.40 3.06 -16.69
C GLU A 152 -4.72 3.98 -15.65
N THR A 153 -5.49 4.76 -14.90
CA THR A 153 -4.98 5.60 -13.82
C THR A 153 -4.39 4.77 -12.68
N ALA A 154 -4.99 3.63 -12.32
CA ALA A 154 -4.43 2.74 -11.31
C ALA A 154 -3.10 2.12 -11.78
N GLU A 155 -2.94 1.81 -13.05
CA GLU A 155 -1.67 1.35 -13.64
C GLU A 155 -0.61 2.46 -13.61
N GLN A 156 -0.98 3.68 -13.95
CA GLN A 156 -0.09 4.85 -13.86
C GLN A 156 0.38 5.12 -12.43
N ILE A 157 -0.55 5.09 -11.45
CA ILE A 157 -0.23 5.24 -10.02
C ILE A 157 0.72 4.13 -9.56
N GLY A 158 0.45 2.90 -9.99
CA GLY A 158 1.22 1.73 -9.64
C GLY A 158 2.66 1.82 -10.14
N THR A 159 2.85 2.18 -11.40
CA THR A 159 4.19 2.34 -11.99
C THR A 159 5.04 3.35 -11.22
N GLY A 160 4.46 4.50 -10.82
CA GLY A 160 5.17 5.52 -10.05
C GLY A 160 5.51 5.12 -8.62
N SER A 161 4.82 4.11 -8.04
CA SER A 161 4.98 3.69 -6.64
C SER A 161 5.56 2.27 -6.48
N GLY A 162 5.96 1.60 -7.57
CA GLY A 162 6.49 0.23 -7.53
C GLY A 162 5.42 -0.84 -7.24
N ASP A 163 4.14 -0.51 -7.39
CA ASP A 163 3.02 -1.43 -7.24
C ASP A 163 2.40 -1.76 -8.61
N SER A 164 1.73 -2.88 -8.75
CA SER A 164 0.91 -3.16 -9.95
C SER A 164 -0.43 -2.43 -9.86
N GLY A 165 -1.02 -2.07 -11.01
CA GLY A 165 -2.35 -1.44 -11.05
C GLY A 165 -3.43 -2.26 -10.32
N ARG A 166 -3.36 -3.61 -10.39
CA ARG A 166 -4.24 -4.50 -9.61
C ARG A 166 -4.03 -4.32 -8.10
N LYS A 167 -2.80 -4.11 -7.64
CA LYS A 167 -2.50 -3.88 -6.22
C LYS A 167 -3.02 -2.52 -5.78
N VAL A 168 -2.87 -1.48 -6.61
CA VAL A 168 -3.48 -0.16 -6.38
C VAL A 168 -4.99 -0.27 -6.23
N GLN A 169 -5.69 -0.98 -7.12
CA GLN A 169 -7.14 -1.20 -7.02
C GLN A 169 -7.54 -1.88 -5.70
N ARG A 170 -6.75 -2.85 -5.21
CA ARG A 170 -6.99 -3.49 -3.92
C ARG A 170 -6.83 -2.51 -2.76
N TYR A 171 -5.82 -1.64 -2.78
CA TYR A 171 -5.68 -0.57 -1.79
C TYR A 171 -6.85 0.42 -1.84
N LEU A 172 -7.25 0.86 -3.05
CA LEU A 172 -8.42 1.72 -3.20
C LEU A 172 -9.67 1.09 -2.61
N ARG A 173 -9.83 -0.23 -2.78
CA ARG A 173 -10.97 -0.95 -2.21
C ARG A 173 -10.97 -0.96 -0.68
N LEU A 174 -9.82 -1.00 -0.02
CA LEU A 174 -9.71 -0.93 1.45
C LEU A 174 -10.32 0.36 2.05
N ASN A 175 -10.42 1.46 1.31
CA ASN A 175 -11.10 2.67 1.80
C ASN A 175 -12.60 2.46 2.09
N HIS A 176 -13.18 1.33 1.65
CA HIS A 176 -14.57 0.94 1.94
C HIS A 176 -14.68 -0.10 3.04
N LEU A 177 -13.58 -0.45 3.69
CA LEU A 177 -13.56 -1.38 4.79
C LEU A 177 -13.90 -0.66 6.11
N HIS A 178 -14.66 -1.33 6.97
CA HIS A 178 -14.98 -0.83 8.31
C HIS A 178 -13.69 -0.45 9.07
N PRO A 179 -13.64 0.71 9.76
CA PRO A 179 -12.41 1.22 10.39
C PRO A 179 -11.74 0.22 11.34
N GLY A 180 -12.52 -0.46 12.19
CA GLY A 180 -11.96 -1.46 13.11
C GLY A 180 -11.45 -2.73 12.42
N LEU A 181 -11.97 -3.11 11.24
CA LEU A 181 -11.42 -4.19 10.43
C LEU A 181 -10.14 -3.74 9.72
N LEU A 182 -10.09 -2.48 9.28
CA LEU A 182 -8.90 -1.90 8.65
C LEU A 182 -7.74 -1.80 9.64
N GLU A 183 -8.01 -1.45 10.89
CA GLU A 183 -7.02 -1.45 11.97
C GLU A 183 -6.43 -2.86 12.21
N LYS A 184 -7.26 -3.91 12.18
CA LYS A 184 -6.77 -5.30 12.25
C LYS A 184 -5.86 -5.68 11.08
N VAL A 185 -6.07 -5.09 9.89
CA VAL A 185 -5.16 -5.26 8.73
C VAL A 185 -3.85 -4.52 8.96
N ASP A 186 -3.89 -3.30 9.48
CA ASP A 186 -2.70 -2.50 9.81
C ASP A 186 -1.82 -3.18 10.87
N GLU A 187 -2.45 -3.75 11.90
CA GLU A 187 -1.80 -4.52 12.97
C GLU A 187 -1.34 -5.92 12.54
N LYS A 188 -1.53 -6.30 11.27
CA LYS A 188 -1.23 -7.65 10.75
C LYS A 188 -1.98 -8.80 11.43
N LYS A 189 -3.05 -8.49 12.20
CA LYS A 189 -3.96 -9.48 12.79
C LYS A 189 -4.90 -10.10 11.75
N MET A 190 -5.08 -9.41 10.62
CA MET A 190 -5.86 -9.87 9.46
C MET A 190 -5.04 -9.74 8.19
N PRO A 191 -5.02 -10.76 7.31
CA PRO A 191 -4.35 -10.67 6.00
C PRO A 191 -4.95 -9.54 5.14
N PHE A 192 -4.10 -8.82 4.43
CA PHE A 192 -4.50 -7.73 3.52
C PHE A 192 -5.62 -8.15 2.54
N LEU A 193 -5.49 -9.33 1.92
CA LEU A 193 -6.49 -9.82 0.98
C LEU A 193 -7.82 -10.16 1.65
N SER A 194 -7.82 -10.58 2.92
CA SER A 194 -9.06 -10.80 3.67
C SER A 194 -9.80 -9.48 3.88
N GLY A 195 -9.09 -8.40 4.24
CA GLY A 195 -9.66 -7.06 4.31
C GLY A 195 -10.26 -6.60 2.97
N VAL A 196 -9.57 -6.86 1.85
CA VAL A 196 -10.08 -6.54 0.51
C VAL A 196 -11.38 -7.29 0.21
N GLU A 197 -11.46 -8.60 0.53
CA GLU A 197 -12.69 -9.38 0.30
C GLU A 197 -13.84 -8.89 1.19
N LEU A 198 -13.58 -8.63 2.47
CA LEU A 198 -14.59 -8.13 3.41
C LEU A 198 -15.11 -6.73 3.05
N SER A 199 -14.30 -5.89 2.40
CA SER A 199 -14.72 -4.57 1.96
C SER A 199 -15.84 -4.57 0.90
N TYR A 200 -16.14 -5.72 0.29
CA TYR A 200 -17.28 -5.88 -0.62
C TYR A 200 -18.60 -6.12 0.08
N LEU A 201 -18.60 -6.44 1.37
CA LEU A 201 -19.80 -6.53 2.18
C LEU A 201 -20.44 -5.15 2.37
N ARG A 202 -21.75 -5.12 2.66
CA ARG A 202 -22.47 -3.91 3.04
C ARG A 202 -22.00 -3.42 4.41
N ALA A 203 -22.19 -2.15 4.71
CA ALA A 203 -21.71 -1.54 5.95
C ALA A 203 -22.22 -2.27 7.21
N GLU A 204 -23.51 -2.64 7.24
CA GLU A 204 -24.11 -3.38 8.36
C GLU A 204 -23.47 -4.77 8.53
N GLN A 205 -23.16 -5.44 7.42
CA GLN A 205 -22.54 -6.76 7.45
C GLN A 205 -21.08 -6.69 7.92
N GLN A 206 -20.35 -5.65 7.52
CA GLN A 206 -18.99 -5.40 8.00
C GLN A 206 -18.98 -5.12 9.52
N GLU A 207 -19.95 -4.36 10.01
CA GLU A 207 -20.15 -4.11 11.44
C GLU A 207 -20.44 -5.42 12.22
N GLU A 208 -21.26 -6.33 11.68
CA GLU A 208 -21.51 -7.63 12.28
C GLU A 208 -20.26 -8.49 12.34
N VAL A 209 -19.45 -8.51 11.25
CA VAL A 209 -18.16 -9.20 11.25
C VAL A 209 -17.20 -8.59 12.26
N PHE A 210 -17.12 -7.25 12.34
CA PHE A 210 -16.28 -6.57 13.31
C PHE A 210 -16.69 -6.89 14.76
N ARG A 211 -17.99 -6.86 15.07
CA ARG A 211 -18.51 -7.23 16.40
C ARG A 211 -18.16 -8.66 16.77
N TYR A 212 -18.39 -9.61 15.86
CA TYR A 212 -18.00 -11.01 16.05
C TYR A 212 -16.52 -11.17 16.37
N LEU A 213 -15.64 -10.50 15.61
CA LEU A 213 -14.19 -10.55 15.79
C LEU A 213 -13.70 -9.78 17.04
N THR A 214 -14.54 -8.97 17.66
CA THR A 214 -14.26 -8.31 18.94
C THR A 214 -14.59 -9.25 20.11
N GLU A 215 -15.70 -9.97 20.01
CA GLU A 215 -16.13 -10.97 21.01
C GLU A 215 -15.32 -12.25 20.91
N HIS A 216 -14.92 -12.65 19.71
CA HIS A 216 -14.17 -13.88 19.41
C HIS A 216 -12.92 -13.57 18.61
N PRO A 217 -11.82 -13.14 19.25
CA PRO A 217 -10.60 -12.76 18.56
C PRO A 217 -10.01 -13.90 17.76
N CYS A 218 -10.06 -13.79 16.43
CA CYS A 218 -9.46 -14.75 15.51
C CYS A 218 -9.00 -14.05 14.22
N SER A 219 -8.09 -14.69 13.50
CA SER A 219 -7.68 -14.23 12.17
C SER A 219 -8.63 -14.78 11.11
N VAL A 220 -9.02 -13.96 10.16
CA VAL A 220 -9.90 -14.35 9.05
C VAL A 220 -9.04 -14.71 7.84
N ALA A 221 -9.01 -15.99 7.48
CA ALA A 221 -8.30 -16.44 6.27
C ALA A 221 -8.97 -15.89 5.00
N VAL A 222 -8.18 -15.73 3.92
CA VAL A 222 -8.68 -15.19 2.64
C VAL A 222 -9.85 -16.01 2.09
N ALA A 223 -9.81 -17.34 2.22
CA ALA A 223 -10.89 -18.22 1.79
C ALA A 223 -12.19 -18.00 2.59
N GLN A 224 -12.06 -17.77 3.91
CA GLN A 224 -13.20 -17.44 4.78
C GLN A 224 -13.78 -16.08 4.44
N ALA A 225 -12.94 -15.04 4.24
CA ALA A 225 -13.37 -13.72 3.83
C ALA A 225 -14.11 -13.75 2.49
N LYS A 226 -13.60 -14.52 1.51
CA LYS A 226 -14.26 -14.73 0.23
C LYS A 226 -15.62 -15.42 0.39
N ARG A 227 -15.69 -16.44 1.25
CA ARG A 227 -16.95 -17.12 1.53
C ARG A 227 -17.97 -16.21 2.20
N LEU A 228 -17.54 -15.37 3.15
CA LEU A 228 -18.42 -14.35 3.75
C LEU A 228 -18.95 -13.36 2.70
N ARG A 229 -18.09 -12.92 1.78
CA ARG A 229 -18.50 -12.05 0.66
C ARG A 229 -19.58 -12.72 -0.22
N GLU A 230 -19.39 -13.97 -0.62
CA GLU A 230 -20.35 -14.73 -1.42
C GLU A 230 -21.70 -14.85 -0.69
N LEU A 231 -21.68 -15.10 0.62
CA LEU A 231 -22.87 -15.19 1.45
C LEU A 231 -23.49 -13.82 1.79
N GLY A 232 -22.73 -12.74 1.62
CA GLY A 232 -23.20 -11.37 1.83
C GLY A 232 -24.26 -10.91 0.83
N GLU A 233 -24.41 -11.60 -0.30
CA GLU A 233 -25.49 -11.38 -1.26
C GLU A 233 -26.84 -11.98 -0.74
N ASP A 234 -26.80 -12.90 0.22
CA ASP A 234 -27.97 -13.52 0.83
C ASP A 234 -28.55 -12.61 1.92
N SER A 235 -29.87 -12.50 2.01
CA SER A 235 -30.60 -11.73 3.02
C SER A 235 -30.47 -12.30 4.45
N ARG A 236 -29.90 -13.48 4.61
CA ARG A 236 -29.73 -14.21 5.88
C ARG A 236 -28.35 -14.04 6.52
N PHE A 237 -27.62 -13.00 6.19
CA PHE A 237 -26.33 -12.70 6.82
C PHE A 237 -26.52 -12.44 8.34
N SER A 238 -25.93 -13.25 9.18
CA SER A 238 -26.11 -13.21 10.63
C SER A 238 -24.85 -13.65 11.38
N GLN A 239 -24.77 -13.37 12.67
CA GLN A 239 -23.65 -13.81 13.51
C GLN A 239 -23.48 -15.33 13.54
N SER A 240 -24.56 -16.10 13.51
CA SER A 240 -24.50 -17.56 13.44
C SER A 240 -23.83 -18.05 12.15
N LEU A 241 -24.11 -17.41 11.03
CA LEU A 241 -23.47 -17.69 9.74
C LEU A 241 -21.99 -17.30 9.75
N ILE A 242 -21.64 -16.15 10.33
CA ILE A 242 -20.24 -15.72 10.50
C ILE A 242 -19.49 -16.76 11.34
N ALA A 243 -20.07 -17.17 12.49
CA ALA A 243 -19.50 -18.20 13.36
C ALA A 243 -19.25 -19.52 12.59
N GLN A 244 -20.23 -19.97 11.82
CA GLN A 244 -20.13 -21.20 11.03
C GLN A 244 -18.99 -21.14 10.00
N VAL A 245 -18.79 -20.00 9.33
CA VAL A 245 -17.72 -19.80 8.34
C VAL A 245 -16.36 -19.70 9.02
N LEU A 246 -16.26 -18.98 10.15
CA LEU A 246 -14.98 -18.72 10.81
C LEU A 246 -14.53 -19.91 11.70
N GLN A 247 -15.47 -20.68 12.30
CA GLN A 247 -15.16 -21.85 13.11
C GLN A 247 -14.84 -23.10 12.25
N LYS A 248 -15.40 -23.21 11.04
CA LYS A 248 -14.90 -24.25 10.14
C LYS A 248 -13.41 -23.99 9.93
N LYS A 249 -12.55 -24.82 10.58
CA LYS A 249 -11.17 -24.98 10.13
C LYS A 249 -11.25 -25.11 8.63
N THR A 250 -10.59 -24.22 7.92
CA THR A 250 -10.42 -24.37 6.49
C THR A 250 -9.72 -25.71 6.34
N GLU A 251 -10.45 -26.75 5.99
CA GLU A 251 -9.87 -27.88 5.32
C GLU A 251 -9.35 -27.30 4.00
N GLU A 252 -8.27 -26.54 4.11
CA GLU A 252 -7.36 -26.45 3.01
C GLU A 252 -7.05 -27.92 2.69
N LYS A 253 -7.74 -28.47 1.71
CA LYS A 253 -7.07 -29.39 0.84
C LYS A 253 -5.80 -28.64 0.45
N GLY A 254 -4.78 -28.86 1.26
CA GLY A 254 -3.41 -28.55 0.91
C GLY A 254 -3.16 -29.20 -0.43
N LYS A 255 -3.51 -28.53 -1.50
CA LYS A 255 -2.52 -28.43 -2.53
C LYS A 255 -1.37 -27.70 -1.83
N LEU A 256 -0.62 -28.48 -1.03
CA LEU A 256 0.79 -28.27 -0.96
C LEU A 256 1.18 -27.83 -2.37
N ARG A 257 1.36 -26.53 -2.60
CA ARG A 257 2.43 -26.12 -3.46
C ARG A 257 3.63 -26.78 -2.76
N LYS A 258 3.91 -28.03 -3.12
CA LYS A 258 5.25 -28.55 -3.05
C LYS A 258 6.02 -27.43 -3.72
N ASN A 259 6.65 -26.59 -2.90
CA ASN A 259 7.86 -25.95 -3.35
C ASN A 259 8.51 -27.10 -4.09
N PRO A 260 8.81 -27.03 -5.40
CA PRO A 260 9.50 -28.11 -6.01
C PRO A 260 10.75 -28.22 -5.15
N GLU A 261 10.74 -29.18 -4.19
CA GLU A 261 11.96 -29.60 -3.54
C GLU A 261 12.91 -29.71 -4.70
N LYS A 262 13.97 -28.92 -4.69
CA LYS A 262 15.02 -29.06 -5.69
C LYS A 262 15.29 -30.54 -5.69
N GLU A 263 14.93 -31.23 -6.78
CA GLU A 263 15.13 -32.67 -6.85
C GLU A 263 16.57 -32.89 -6.42
N PRO A 264 16.85 -33.74 -5.43
CA PRO A 264 18.18 -33.82 -4.81
C PRO A 264 19.31 -34.01 -5.79
N PHE A 265 18.99 -34.32 -7.03
CA PHE A 265 19.96 -34.57 -8.13
C PHE A 265 19.81 -33.58 -9.31
N SER A 266 18.99 -32.52 -9.18
CA SER A 266 18.74 -31.59 -10.29
C SER A 266 19.99 -30.81 -10.73
N GLU A 267 20.96 -30.64 -9.86
CA GLU A 267 22.24 -29.98 -10.12
C GLU A 267 23.21 -30.81 -10.99
N TYR A 268 23.01 -32.12 -11.09
CA TYR A 268 23.85 -33.03 -11.92
C TYR A 268 23.31 -33.17 -13.34
N PHE A 269 22.22 -32.52 -13.68
CA PHE A 269 21.62 -32.60 -15.01
C PHE A 269 21.61 -31.23 -15.72
N PRO A 270 21.79 -31.19 -17.04
CA PRO A 270 21.63 -29.97 -17.81
C PRO A 270 20.28 -29.33 -17.62
N SER A 271 20.23 -28.00 -17.53
CA SER A 271 19.03 -27.22 -17.23
C SER A 271 17.85 -27.43 -18.20
N HIS A 272 18.14 -27.87 -19.43
CA HIS A 272 17.14 -28.14 -20.46
C HIS A 272 16.49 -29.54 -20.38
N TYR A 273 16.92 -30.39 -19.42
CA TYR A 273 16.29 -31.71 -19.25
C TYR A 273 15.00 -31.61 -18.47
N SER A 274 13.91 -32.15 -19.04
CA SER A 274 12.64 -32.26 -18.37
C SER A 274 12.73 -33.19 -17.14
N ARG A 275 11.83 -33.03 -16.18
CA ARG A 275 11.75 -33.86 -14.97
C ARG A 275 11.63 -35.35 -15.30
N GLU A 276 10.81 -35.68 -16.30
CA GLU A 276 10.61 -37.05 -16.76
C GLU A 276 11.90 -37.65 -17.36
N LYS A 277 12.63 -36.87 -18.15
CA LYS A 277 13.88 -37.29 -18.74
C LYS A 277 14.96 -37.53 -17.70
N ARG A 278 15.07 -36.68 -16.68
CA ARG A 278 15.96 -36.86 -15.53
C ARG A 278 15.66 -38.15 -14.77
N ARG A 279 14.38 -38.40 -14.47
CA ARG A 279 13.93 -39.61 -13.79
C ARG A 279 14.23 -40.88 -14.59
N SER A 280 13.95 -40.88 -15.87
CA SER A 280 14.25 -42.02 -16.76
C SER A 280 15.74 -42.38 -16.79
N ILE A 281 16.61 -41.37 -16.85
CA ILE A 281 18.09 -41.57 -16.82
C ILE A 281 18.49 -42.16 -15.46
N MET A 282 17.96 -41.60 -14.33
CA MET A 282 18.28 -42.14 -13.01
C MET A 282 17.81 -43.58 -12.84
N GLU A 283 16.61 -43.91 -13.28
CA GLU A 283 16.12 -45.31 -13.26
C GLU A 283 16.99 -46.26 -14.09
N ALA A 284 17.47 -45.82 -15.27
CA ALA A 284 18.35 -46.59 -16.11
C ALA A 284 19.73 -46.84 -15.43
N LEU A 285 20.30 -45.79 -14.80
CA LEU A 285 21.56 -45.90 -14.08
C LEU A 285 21.44 -46.83 -12.87
N LEU A 286 20.39 -46.71 -12.09
CA LEU A 286 20.10 -47.57 -10.90
C LEU A 286 19.91 -49.04 -11.33
N LYS A 287 19.27 -49.30 -12.48
CA LYS A 287 19.12 -50.65 -13.03
C LYS A 287 20.46 -51.27 -13.43
N LYS A 288 21.34 -50.49 -14.04
CA LYS A 288 22.71 -50.95 -14.43
C LYS A 288 23.58 -51.19 -13.22
N TRP A 289 23.49 -50.29 -12.20
CA TRP A 289 24.21 -50.50 -10.94
C TRP A 289 23.74 -51.75 -10.20
N LYS A 290 22.41 -52.00 -10.11
CA LYS A 290 21.87 -53.22 -9.53
C LYS A 290 22.31 -54.50 -10.22
N LYS A 291 22.59 -54.43 -11.53
CA LYS A 291 23.11 -55.54 -12.32
C LYS A 291 24.64 -55.74 -12.23
N GLY A 292 25.33 -54.85 -11.51
CA GLY A 292 26.81 -54.87 -11.41
C GLY A 292 27.53 -54.41 -12.66
N GLU A 293 26.84 -53.77 -13.61
CA GLU A 293 27.39 -53.23 -14.86
C GLU A 293 28.15 -51.90 -14.66
N ILE A 294 27.97 -51.28 -13.50
CA ILE A 294 28.64 -50.03 -13.11
C ILE A 294 29.05 -50.19 -11.63
N GLN A 295 30.35 -49.99 -11.35
CA GLN A 295 30.89 -49.83 -9.99
C GLN A 295 30.95 -48.33 -9.64
N LEU A 296 30.62 -47.98 -8.41
CA LEU A 296 30.72 -46.61 -7.84
C LEU A 296 32.15 -46.40 -7.36
#